data_b4c91625555611e4c72d7ac54a6abea4
#
_entry.id   b4c91625555611e4c72d7ac54a6abea4
#
_cell.length_a   1.000
_cell.length_b   1.000
_cell.length_c   1.000
_cell.angle_alpha   90.00
_cell.angle_beta   90.00
_cell.angle_gamma   90.00
#
_symmetry.space_group_name_H-M   'P 1'
#
loop_
_entity.id
_entity.type
_entity.pdbx_description
1 polymer ?
#
loop_
_entity_poly.entity_id
_entity_poly.type
_entity_poly.pdbx_seq_one_letter_code
_entity_poly.pdbx_strand_id
1 'polypeptide(L)'
;CDIISMSYLFLSCTEIFFLILSFFYIYISLQRLNKDYQLSFIFCTNFFLLLWITQNIFVEDHSRLWNMESSQILSSQSLNTYNVRTEGFVQNFSGKENTFQNYKISSASGEIFKTASKYKKIILIVNESWGVTKNANIQEDLLKEIVKNNDIEWLWKKSLNVNGFTIDGEIRELCQKKLTNFNLKDQKIGFENCLPNILKAEGYHTVAMHGATGAMYDRKYWYPKAGFDQLIFRESLPDLKSRCYSFPGFCDRDLQGHIIQEFHKHKKIFFYWLSLNTHVNYDLRDLRDLRDLRDDYFDCKKYGLDQSMSACHNLKLQNQFFYNLSQLVKNPELKGTYVVIVGDHAPPIYDMSRKDFEENKVESIGFYIK
;
A
#
# COMPACT_ATOMS: atom_id res chain seq x y z
N CYS A 1 1.85 2.88 18.51
CA CYS A 1 3.27 3.26 18.41
C CYS A 1 4.18 2.35 19.23
N ASP A 2 3.71 1.89 20.42
CA ASP A 2 4.61 1.28 21.41
C ASP A 2 5.10 -0.14 21.08
N ILE A 3 4.35 -0.95 20.36
CA ILE A 3 4.77 -2.32 20.02
C ILE A 3 5.74 -2.33 18.84
N ILE A 4 5.53 -1.50 17.85
CA ILE A 4 6.42 -1.39 16.68
C ILE A 4 7.73 -0.71 17.11
N SER A 5 7.66 0.35 17.92
CA SER A 5 8.86 1.04 18.41
C SER A 5 9.69 0.17 19.36
N MET A 6 9.06 -0.62 20.24
CA MET A 6 9.77 -1.51 21.17
C MET A 6 10.44 -2.68 20.44
N SER A 7 9.79 -3.31 19.46
CA SER A 7 10.41 -4.39 18.70
C SER A 7 11.55 -3.90 17.80
N TYR A 8 11.44 -2.70 17.19
CA TYR A 8 12.54 -2.09 16.44
C TYR A 8 13.68 -1.61 17.34
N LEU A 9 13.37 -1.07 18.52
CA LEU A 9 14.40 -0.72 19.50
C LEU A 9 15.16 -1.97 19.98
N PHE A 10 14.46 -3.05 20.24
CA PHE A 10 15.06 -4.32 20.66
C PHE A 10 15.92 -4.92 19.54
N LEU A 11 15.45 -4.94 18.28
CA LEU A 11 16.24 -5.37 17.11
C LEU A 11 17.47 -4.49 16.91
N SER A 12 17.33 -3.16 17.00
CA SER A 12 18.46 -2.24 16.87
C SER A 12 19.48 -2.42 17.99
N CYS A 13 19.03 -2.65 19.23
CA CYS A 13 19.93 -2.93 20.37
C CYS A 13 20.64 -4.27 20.20
N THR A 14 19.97 -5.31 19.70
CA THR A 14 20.60 -6.59 19.43
C THR A 14 21.59 -6.52 18.27
N GLU A 15 21.29 -5.80 17.19
CA GLU A 15 22.23 -5.56 16.08
C GLU A 15 23.47 -4.78 16.53
N ILE A 16 23.29 -3.73 17.32
CA ILE A 16 24.40 -2.95 17.91
C ILE A 16 25.24 -3.83 18.83
N PHE A 17 24.61 -4.66 19.64
CA PHE A 17 25.31 -5.61 20.53
C PHE A 17 26.15 -6.60 19.73
N PHE A 18 25.59 -7.22 18.69
CA PHE A 18 26.34 -8.13 17.80
C PHE A 18 27.46 -7.41 17.04
N LEU A 19 27.25 -6.17 16.61
CA LEU A 19 28.29 -5.35 16.02
C LEU A 19 29.45 -5.11 16.99
N ILE A 20 29.14 -4.72 18.22
CA ILE A 20 30.16 -4.50 19.26
C ILE A 20 30.92 -5.82 19.56
N LEU A 21 30.23 -6.94 19.69
CA LEU A 21 30.88 -8.24 19.88
C LEU A 21 31.75 -8.63 18.69
N SER A 22 31.29 -8.38 17.46
CA SER A 22 32.05 -8.63 16.24
C SER A 22 33.31 -7.76 16.18
N PHE A 23 33.19 -6.47 16.49
CA PHE A 23 34.36 -5.57 16.58
C PHE A 23 35.35 -6.01 17.66
N PHE A 24 34.85 -6.45 18.82
CA PHE A 24 35.71 -6.96 19.91
C PHE A 24 36.42 -8.26 19.52
N TYR A 25 35.71 -9.19 18.86
CA TYR A 25 36.30 -10.41 18.33
C TYR A 25 37.33 -10.14 17.24
N ILE A 26 37.04 -9.23 16.31
CA ILE A 26 37.96 -8.77 15.27
C ILE A 26 39.19 -8.12 15.91
N TYR A 27 39.01 -7.25 16.91
CA TYR A 27 40.10 -6.61 17.63
C TYR A 27 41.04 -7.62 18.29
N ILE A 28 40.49 -8.62 19.01
CA ILE A 28 41.29 -9.68 19.62
C ILE A 28 42.00 -10.53 18.57
N SER A 29 41.31 -10.83 17.47
CA SER A 29 41.88 -11.60 16.35
C SER A 29 43.01 -10.86 15.67
N LEU A 30 42.86 -9.53 15.47
CA LEU A 30 43.87 -8.67 14.88
C LEU A 30 45.14 -8.58 15.76
N GLN A 31 45.02 -8.61 17.08
CA GLN A 31 46.18 -8.62 17.96
C GLN A 31 47.07 -9.86 17.79
N ARG A 32 46.56 -10.96 17.23
CA ARG A 32 47.27 -12.20 16.93
C ARG A 32 47.88 -12.23 15.54
N LEU A 33 47.59 -11.25 14.71
CA LEU A 33 48.07 -11.17 13.32
C LEU A 33 49.38 -10.36 13.25
N ASN A 34 50.15 -10.64 12.19
CA ASN A 34 51.34 -9.84 11.88
C ASN A 34 50.97 -8.38 11.56
N LYS A 35 51.85 -7.45 11.87
CA LYS A 35 51.62 -5.99 11.73
C LYS A 35 51.12 -5.56 10.34
N ASP A 36 51.61 -6.23 9.30
CA ASP A 36 51.24 -5.93 7.91
C ASP A 36 49.78 -6.29 7.61
N TYR A 37 49.27 -7.37 8.16
CA TYR A 37 47.85 -7.74 8.02
C TYR A 37 46.92 -6.83 8.80
N GLN A 38 47.37 -6.36 9.97
CA GLN A 38 46.62 -5.36 10.76
C GLN A 38 46.46 -4.05 9.99
N LEU A 39 47.53 -3.55 9.36
CA LEU A 39 47.53 -2.33 8.56
C LEU A 39 46.63 -2.50 7.31
N SER A 40 46.72 -3.63 6.60
CA SER A 40 45.84 -3.93 5.46
C SER A 40 44.38 -3.98 5.83
N PHE A 41 44.02 -4.58 6.97
CA PHE A 41 42.64 -4.62 7.43
C PHE A 41 42.11 -3.21 7.79
N ILE A 42 42.90 -2.42 8.53
CA ILE A 42 42.55 -1.04 8.85
C ILE A 42 42.35 -0.22 7.58
N PHE A 43 43.25 -0.36 6.60
CA PHE A 43 43.13 0.33 5.33
C PHE A 43 41.87 -0.05 4.56
N CYS A 44 41.59 -1.33 4.41
CA CYS A 44 40.38 -1.83 3.75
C CYS A 44 39.11 -1.32 4.44
N THR A 45 39.05 -1.40 5.76
CA THR A 45 37.88 -0.95 6.53
C THR A 45 37.64 0.55 6.36
N ASN A 46 38.71 1.36 6.44
CA ASN A 46 38.59 2.81 6.23
C ASN A 46 38.24 3.15 4.78
N PHE A 47 38.76 2.40 3.80
CA PHE A 47 38.44 2.59 2.40
C PHE A 47 36.95 2.31 2.12
N PHE A 48 36.40 1.21 2.63
CA PHE A 48 34.99 0.91 2.50
C PHE A 48 34.11 1.91 3.26
N LEU A 49 34.53 2.37 4.44
CA LEU A 49 33.83 3.41 5.19
C LEU A 49 33.82 4.74 4.40
N LEU A 50 34.94 5.10 3.80
CA LEU A 50 35.05 6.31 2.97
C LEU A 50 34.17 6.23 1.74
N LEU A 51 34.15 5.08 1.06
CA LEU A 51 33.24 4.83 -0.07
C LEU A 51 31.77 4.95 0.36
N TRP A 52 31.42 4.39 1.52
CA TRP A 52 30.06 4.47 2.06
C TRP A 52 29.66 5.92 2.40
N ILE A 53 30.57 6.68 3.04
CA ILE A 53 30.36 8.09 3.37
C ILE A 53 30.21 8.93 2.10
N THR A 54 31.11 8.76 1.12
CA THR A 54 31.05 9.53 -0.13
C THR A 54 29.78 9.25 -0.91
N GLN A 55 29.32 8.00 -0.96
CA GLN A 55 28.05 7.63 -1.61
C GLN A 55 26.84 8.28 -0.93
N ASN A 56 26.83 8.37 0.39
CA ASN A 56 25.69 8.94 1.12
C ASN A 56 25.69 10.49 1.17
N ILE A 57 26.84 11.15 0.97
CA ILE A 57 26.96 12.62 1.05
C ILE A 57 26.88 13.28 -0.33
N PHE A 58 27.40 12.66 -1.37
CA PHE A 58 27.61 13.30 -2.68
C PHE A 58 26.65 12.85 -3.78
N VAL A 59 25.75 11.89 -3.53
CA VAL A 59 24.82 11.40 -4.55
C VAL A 59 23.39 11.82 -4.20
N GLU A 60 22.90 12.85 -4.90
CA GLU A 60 21.51 13.32 -4.76
C GLU A 60 20.48 12.33 -5.34
N ASP A 61 20.90 11.44 -6.24
CA ASP A 61 20.03 10.45 -6.88
C ASP A 61 20.55 9.02 -6.63
N HIS A 62 20.12 8.44 -5.53
CA HIS A 62 20.48 7.08 -5.12
C HIS A 62 19.96 5.98 -6.09
N SER A 63 19.03 6.32 -6.98
CA SER A 63 18.42 5.35 -7.90
C SER A 63 19.34 4.94 -9.07
N ARG A 64 20.35 5.75 -9.38
CA ARG A 64 21.21 5.55 -10.56
C ARG A 64 22.43 4.65 -10.33
N LEU A 65 22.96 4.58 -9.12
CA LEU A 65 24.21 3.87 -8.82
C LEU A 65 23.98 2.45 -8.30
N TRP A 66 22.84 2.20 -7.67
CA TRP A 66 22.54 0.91 -7.05
C TRP A 66 21.11 0.53 -7.36
N ASN A 67 20.94 -0.52 -8.13
CA ASN A 67 19.64 -1.15 -8.26
C ASN A 67 19.32 -1.80 -6.91
N MET A 68 18.50 -1.15 -6.09
CA MET A 68 18.15 -1.61 -4.73
C MET A 68 17.51 -3.01 -4.74
N GLU A 69 16.88 -3.38 -5.86
CA GLU A 69 16.27 -4.71 -6.02
C GLU A 69 17.31 -5.84 -6.14
N SER A 70 18.55 -5.54 -6.59
CA SER A 70 19.60 -6.54 -6.79
C SER A 70 20.60 -6.65 -5.65
N SER A 71 20.62 -5.72 -4.70
CA SER A 71 21.58 -5.70 -3.59
C SER A 71 20.95 -6.12 -2.27
N GLN A 72 21.28 -7.32 -1.79
CA GLN A 72 20.83 -7.81 -0.49
C GLN A 72 21.29 -6.96 0.70
N ILE A 73 22.41 -6.24 0.55
CA ILE A 73 22.96 -5.35 1.60
C ILE A 73 22.16 -4.04 1.66
N LEU A 74 21.77 -3.48 0.52
CA LEU A 74 21.04 -2.22 0.45
C LEU A 74 19.54 -2.41 0.70
N SER A 75 19.01 -3.61 0.49
CA SER A 75 17.65 -4.00 0.88
C SER A 75 17.53 -4.41 2.34
N SER A 76 18.61 -4.26 3.13
CA SER A 76 18.56 -4.58 4.56
C SER A 76 17.51 -3.72 5.27
N GLN A 77 16.75 -4.34 6.15
CA GLN A 77 15.71 -3.62 6.94
C GLN A 77 16.29 -2.45 7.74
N SER A 78 17.56 -2.51 8.12
CA SER A 78 18.28 -1.46 8.83
C SER A 78 18.45 -0.20 7.98
N LEU A 79 18.80 -0.34 6.71
CA LEU A 79 18.95 0.80 5.79
C LEU A 79 17.58 1.40 5.43
N ASN A 80 16.58 0.57 5.18
CA ASN A 80 15.21 1.03 4.99
C ASN A 80 14.67 1.76 6.23
N THR A 81 14.98 1.27 7.43
CA THR A 81 14.59 1.94 8.69
C THR A 81 15.31 3.27 8.84
N TYR A 82 16.58 3.36 8.46
CA TYR A 82 17.35 4.60 8.48
C TYR A 82 16.79 5.63 7.48
N ASN A 83 16.56 5.22 6.23
CA ASN A 83 16.01 6.08 5.19
C ASN A 83 14.60 6.58 5.56
N VAL A 84 13.73 5.69 6.03
CA VAL A 84 12.38 6.04 6.49
C VAL A 84 12.43 7.05 7.65
N ARG A 85 13.40 6.94 8.57
CA ARG A 85 13.58 7.89 9.66
C ARG A 85 14.14 9.24 9.20
N THR A 86 15.06 9.23 8.24
CA THR A 86 15.66 10.47 7.71
C THR A 86 14.72 11.22 6.78
N GLU A 87 13.81 10.54 6.08
CA GLU A 87 12.79 11.14 5.20
C GLU A 87 11.60 11.74 5.98
N GLY A 88 11.63 11.77 7.28
CA GLY A 88 10.57 12.37 8.10
C GLY A 88 9.29 11.53 8.23
N PHE A 89 9.23 10.35 7.62
CA PHE A 89 8.05 9.47 7.69
C PHE A 89 7.65 9.16 9.14
N VAL A 90 8.61 8.73 9.99
CA VAL A 90 8.34 8.43 11.40
C VAL A 90 8.02 9.69 12.21
N GLN A 91 8.60 10.83 11.84
CA GLN A 91 8.33 12.11 12.52
C GLN A 91 6.87 12.55 12.32
N ASN A 92 6.25 12.19 11.21
CA ASN A 92 4.85 12.51 10.94
C ASN A 92 3.89 11.85 11.96
N PHE A 93 4.28 10.76 12.63
CA PHE A 93 3.45 10.13 13.68
C PHE A 93 3.52 10.84 15.03
N SER A 94 4.48 11.73 15.25
CA SER A 94 4.65 12.47 16.50
C SER A 94 4.16 13.92 16.45
N GLY A 95 3.46 14.30 15.37
CA GLY A 95 2.91 15.62 15.19
C GLY A 95 1.96 16.02 16.33
N LYS A 96 2.15 17.21 16.90
CA LYS A 96 1.31 17.76 17.98
C LYS A 96 0.24 18.73 17.46
N GLU A 97 0.33 19.10 16.19
CA GLU A 97 -0.61 20.02 15.54
C GLU A 97 -1.86 19.28 15.07
N ASN A 98 -2.90 20.06 14.72
CA ASN A 98 -4.11 19.48 14.13
C ASN A 98 -3.76 18.68 12.87
N THR A 99 -4.09 17.40 12.86
CA THR A 99 -3.76 16.46 11.79
C THR A 99 -4.50 16.77 10.48
N PHE A 100 -5.63 17.46 10.54
CA PHE A 100 -6.45 17.78 9.36
C PHE A 100 -6.30 19.23 8.93
N GLN A 101 -6.08 19.43 7.63
CA GLN A 101 -6.25 20.71 6.98
C GLN A 101 -7.65 20.88 6.41
N ASN A 102 -8.22 22.07 6.58
CA ASN A 102 -9.45 22.50 5.90
C ASN A 102 -9.13 22.84 4.43
N TYR A 103 -9.06 21.82 3.61
CA TYR A 103 -8.84 21.98 2.17
C TYR A 103 -9.84 21.11 1.39
N LYS A 104 -10.51 21.70 0.42
CA LYS A 104 -11.45 20.95 -0.42
C LYS A 104 -10.65 20.08 -1.40
N ILE A 105 -10.63 18.80 -1.18
CA ILE A 105 -9.92 17.81 -2.01
C ILE A 105 -10.89 17.16 -3.00
N SER A 106 -10.42 16.97 -4.22
CA SER A 106 -11.09 16.11 -5.18
C SER A 106 -10.89 14.65 -4.80
N SER A 107 -11.98 13.90 -4.64
CA SER A 107 -11.99 12.47 -4.32
C SER A 107 -12.93 11.71 -5.25
N ALA A 108 -12.66 10.42 -5.47
CA ALA A 108 -13.58 9.54 -6.20
C ALA A 108 -14.85 9.28 -5.39
N SER A 109 -14.70 9.12 -4.09
CA SER A 109 -15.79 8.95 -3.12
C SER A 109 -16.75 10.16 -3.06
N GLY A 110 -16.35 11.31 -3.59
CA GLY A 110 -17.23 12.47 -3.76
C GLY A 110 -18.55 12.14 -4.49
N GLU A 111 -18.53 11.14 -5.37
CA GLU A 111 -19.75 10.66 -6.02
C GLU A 111 -20.63 9.85 -5.05
N ILE A 112 -20.04 9.11 -4.10
CA ILE A 112 -20.79 8.42 -3.04
C ILE A 112 -21.50 9.45 -2.15
N PHE A 113 -20.79 10.49 -1.70
CA PHE A 113 -21.38 11.56 -0.89
C PHE A 113 -22.61 12.21 -1.54
N LYS A 114 -22.64 12.26 -2.89
CA LYS A 114 -23.76 12.86 -3.64
C LYS A 114 -24.93 11.89 -3.85
N THR A 115 -24.65 10.58 -3.93
CA THR A 115 -25.61 9.60 -4.46
C THR A 115 -25.90 8.44 -3.49
N ALA A 116 -25.31 8.43 -2.30
CA ALA A 116 -25.43 7.31 -1.34
C ALA A 116 -26.89 6.91 -1.06
N SER A 117 -27.77 7.88 -0.90
CA SER A 117 -29.20 7.62 -0.64
C SER A 117 -29.92 6.77 -1.70
N LYS A 118 -29.35 6.66 -2.91
CA LYS A 118 -29.90 5.86 -4.00
C LYS A 118 -29.58 4.37 -3.88
N TYR A 119 -28.55 4.00 -3.15
CA TYR A 119 -28.02 2.64 -3.12
C TYR A 119 -28.06 2.09 -1.69
N LYS A 120 -28.49 0.85 -1.52
CA LYS A 120 -28.46 0.17 -0.21
C LYS A 120 -27.14 -0.53 0.06
N LYS A 121 -26.39 -0.85 -0.97
CA LYS A 121 -25.14 -1.57 -0.92
C LYS A 121 -24.07 -0.74 -1.63
N ILE A 122 -23.01 -0.40 -0.93
CA ILE A 122 -21.91 0.44 -1.45
C ILE A 122 -20.58 -0.21 -1.10
N ILE A 123 -19.70 -0.32 -2.09
CA ILE A 123 -18.29 -0.69 -1.90
C ILE A 123 -17.42 0.48 -2.34
N LEU A 124 -16.53 0.91 -1.45
CA LEU A 124 -15.41 1.79 -1.77
C LEU A 124 -14.12 0.99 -1.67
N ILE A 125 -13.42 0.83 -2.78
CA ILE A 125 -12.11 0.18 -2.84
C ILE A 125 -11.05 1.24 -3.04
N VAL A 126 -10.13 1.34 -2.11
CA VAL A 126 -8.88 2.06 -2.29
C VAL A 126 -7.84 1.03 -2.72
N ASN A 127 -7.48 1.09 -4.01
CA ASN A 127 -6.60 0.11 -4.62
C ASN A 127 -5.16 0.60 -4.55
N GLU A 128 -4.35 -0.12 -3.82
CA GLU A 128 -2.95 0.18 -3.57
C GLU A 128 -2.17 0.35 -4.87
N SER A 129 -1.44 1.48 -5.00
CA SER A 129 -0.52 1.76 -6.11
C SER A 129 -1.15 1.70 -7.51
N TRP A 130 -2.44 2.03 -7.67
CA TRP A 130 -3.11 2.06 -8.99
C TRP A 130 -3.01 3.44 -9.64
N GLY A 131 -1.88 3.67 -10.28
CA GLY A 131 -1.58 4.92 -11.01
C GLY A 131 -2.10 4.95 -12.44
N VAL A 132 -2.06 6.14 -13.03
CA VAL A 132 -2.35 6.37 -14.46
C VAL A 132 -1.12 6.00 -15.29
N THR A 133 -1.27 5.09 -16.24
CA THR A 133 -0.23 4.77 -17.22
C THR A 133 -0.24 5.76 -18.38
N LYS A 134 0.92 6.09 -18.96
CA LYS A 134 1.00 6.95 -20.15
C LYS A 134 0.38 6.30 -21.38
N ASN A 135 0.36 4.99 -21.45
CA ASN A 135 -0.32 4.24 -22.52
C ASN A 135 -1.73 3.87 -22.05
N ALA A 136 -2.75 4.55 -22.57
CA ALA A 136 -4.14 4.34 -22.20
C ALA A 136 -4.66 2.91 -22.45
N ASN A 137 -4.11 2.20 -23.45
CA ASN A 137 -4.51 0.82 -23.76
C ASN A 137 -4.18 -0.16 -22.63
N ILE A 138 -3.21 0.17 -21.79
CA ILE A 138 -2.88 -0.62 -20.59
C ILE A 138 -4.07 -0.63 -19.63
N GLN A 139 -4.66 0.54 -19.35
CA GLN A 139 -5.81 0.63 -18.45
C GLN A 139 -7.04 -0.11 -18.99
N GLU A 140 -7.24 -0.08 -20.31
CA GLU A 140 -8.33 -0.84 -20.96
C GLU A 140 -8.11 -2.34 -20.80
N ASP A 141 -6.88 -2.82 -20.95
CA ASP A 141 -6.54 -4.24 -20.79
C ASP A 141 -6.66 -4.70 -19.32
N LEU A 142 -6.27 -3.87 -18.36
CA LEU A 142 -6.46 -4.16 -16.93
C LEU A 142 -7.95 -4.34 -16.56
N LEU A 143 -8.82 -3.52 -17.14
CA LEU A 143 -10.26 -3.51 -16.83
C LEU A 143 -11.09 -4.45 -17.73
N LYS A 144 -10.47 -5.11 -18.72
CA LYS A 144 -11.19 -5.86 -19.77
C LYS A 144 -12.19 -6.90 -19.24
N GLU A 145 -11.84 -7.59 -18.15
CA GLU A 145 -12.72 -8.64 -17.61
C GLU A 145 -13.92 -8.07 -16.83
N ILE A 146 -13.76 -6.87 -16.26
CA ILE A 146 -14.88 -6.13 -15.66
C ILE A 146 -15.77 -5.57 -16.76
N VAL A 147 -15.18 -5.00 -17.83
CA VAL A 147 -15.91 -4.43 -18.97
C VAL A 147 -16.76 -5.48 -19.68
N LYS A 148 -16.28 -6.72 -19.79
CA LYS A 148 -17.03 -7.84 -20.43
C LYS A 148 -18.21 -8.33 -19.61
N ASN A 149 -18.34 -7.95 -18.35
CA ASN A 149 -19.42 -8.42 -17.50
C ASN A 149 -20.71 -7.64 -17.80
N ASN A 150 -21.72 -8.32 -18.38
CA ASN A 150 -23.01 -7.74 -18.75
C ASN A 150 -23.86 -7.29 -17.55
N ASP A 151 -23.56 -7.78 -16.35
CA ASP A 151 -24.24 -7.38 -15.11
C ASP A 151 -23.71 -6.04 -14.56
N ILE A 152 -22.69 -5.47 -15.20
CA ILE A 152 -22.10 -4.19 -14.80
C ILE A 152 -22.66 -3.05 -15.67
N GLU A 153 -23.11 -2.01 -15.00
CA GLU A 153 -23.45 -0.72 -15.60
C GLU A 153 -22.38 0.31 -15.24
N TRP A 154 -21.62 0.74 -16.26
CA TRP A 154 -20.60 1.77 -16.09
C TRP A 154 -21.24 3.13 -15.84
N LEU A 155 -20.80 3.84 -14.82
CA LEU A 155 -21.29 5.16 -14.46
C LEU A 155 -20.30 6.26 -14.82
N TRP A 156 -19.02 6.06 -14.50
CA TRP A 156 -17.96 7.04 -14.77
C TRP A 156 -16.56 6.43 -14.66
N LYS A 157 -15.61 7.09 -15.33
CA LYS A 157 -14.15 6.90 -15.22
C LYS A 157 -13.48 8.27 -15.14
N LYS A 158 -12.54 8.45 -14.22
CA LYS A 158 -11.81 9.69 -13.98
C LYS A 158 -10.38 9.38 -13.56
N SER A 159 -9.47 10.33 -13.75
CA SER A 159 -8.18 10.37 -13.07
C SER A 159 -8.14 11.50 -12.05
N LEU A 160 -7.38 11.33 -10.97
CA LEU A 160 -7.23 12.30 -9.92
C LEU A 160 -5.75 12.67 -9.77
N ASN A 161 -5.47 13.96 -9.55
CA ASN A 161 -4.15 14.39 -9.10
C ASN A 161 -4.05 14.17 -7.59
N VAL A 162 -3.05 13.43 -7.17
CA VAL A 162 -2.85 13.02 -5.77
C VAL A 162 -1.40 13.16 -5.37
N ASN A 163 -1.15 13.36 -4.08
CA ASN A 163 0.17 13.35 -3.49
C ASN A 163 0.09 12.63 -2.15
N GLY A 164 1.22 12.12 -1.68
CA GLY A 164 1.35 11.52 -0.36
C GLY A 164 1.35 9.99 -0.40
N PHE A 165 1.11 9.42 0.75
CA PHE A 165 1.17 7.98 1.04
C PHE A 165 -0.23 7.37 1.04
N THR A 166 -0.32 6.06 1.26
CA THR A 166 -1.60 5.34 1.39
C THR A 166 -2.55 6.02 2.36
N ILE A 167 -2.06 6.49 3.51
CA ILE A 167 -2.88 7.17 4.51
C ILE A 167 -3.50 8.48 4.01
N ASP A 168 -2.78 9.23 3.16
CA ASP A 168 -3.34 10.43 2.51
C ASP A 168 -4.47 10.04 1.55
N GLY A 169 -4.30 8.94 0.81
CA GLY A 169 -5.34 8.36 -0.03
C GLY A 169 -6.59 7.95 0.75
N GLU A 170 -6.39 7.25 1.87
CA GLU A 170 -7.50 6.85 2.75
C GLU A 170 -8.28 8.06 3.29
N ILE A 171 -7.59 9.05 3.84
CA ILE A 171 -8.22 10.26 4.39
C ILE A 171 -8.89 11.10 3.30
N ARG A 172 -8.29 11.17 2.10
CA ARG A 172 -8.90 11.81 0.92
C ARG A 172 -10.24 11.17 0.60
N GLU A 173 -10.29 9.85 0.54
CA GLU A 173 -11.50 9.13 0.14
C GLU A 173 -12.53 9.01 1.26
N LEU A 174 -12.10 8.76 2.49
CA LEU A 174 -13.03 8.58 3.61
C LEU A 174 -13.53 9.89 4.23
N CYS A 175 -12.70 10.93 4.25
CA CYS A 175 -12.99 12.16 4.99
C CYS A 175 -12.94 13.43 4.16
N GLN A 176 -12.54 13.37 2.87
CA GLN A 176 -12.33 14.52 1.98
C GLN A 176 -11.41 15.58 2.58
N LYS A 177 -10.36 15.15 3.27
CA LYS A 177 -9.40 16.02 3.97
C LYS A 177 -7.98 15.76 3.50
N LYS A 178 -7.09 16.70 3.82
CA LYS A 178 -5.64 16.57 3.65
C LYS A 178 -4.99 16.44 5.01
N LEU A 179 -3.93 15.63 5.09
CA LEU A 179 -3.14 15.48 6.30
C LEU A 179 -1.99 16.51 6.36
N THR A 180 -1.67 16.94 7.57
CA THR A 180 -0.44 17.68 7.92
C THR A 180 0.58 16.77 8.55
N ASN A 181 0.10 15.71 9.22
CA ASN A 181 0.88 14.68 9.89
C ASN A 181 0.04 13.40 10.02
N PHE A 182 0.62 12.29 10.50
CA PHE A 182 -0.04 10.99 10.58
C PHE A 182 -0.49 10.61 12.00
N ASN A 183 -0.49 11.56 12.95
CA ASN A 183 -0.92 11.28 14.33
C ASN A 183 -2.45 11.20 14.46
N LEU A 184 -3.06 10.27 13.74
CA LEU A 184 -4.50 10.04 13.75
C LEU A 184 -4.99 9.37 15.05
N LYS A 185 -4.08 8.69 15.77
CA LYS A 185 -4.38 8.07 17.06
C LYS A 185 -4.82 9.10 18.10
N ASP A 186 -4.11 10.22 18.17
CA ASP A 186 -4.38 11.26 19.18
C ASP A 186 -5.38 12.31 18.68
N GLN A 187 -5.64 12.36 17.37
CA GLN A 187 -6.61 13.26 16.76
C GLN A 187 -8.03 12.91 17.26
N LYS A 188 -8.70 13.88 17.91
CA LYS A 188 -10.03 13.67 18.52
C LYS A 188 -11.18 14.18 17.67
N ILE A 189 -10.98 15.26 16.93
CA ILE A 189 -12.00 15.97 16.16
C ILE A 189 -11.71 15.88 14.64
N GLY A 190 -12.73 16.13 13.85
CA GLY A 190 -12.60 16.22 12.40
C GLY A 190 -12.96 14.94 11.65
N PHE A 191 -13.39 13.88 12.35
CA PHE A 191 -13.88 12.64 11.75
C PHE A 191 -15.40 12.63 11.54
N GLU A 192 -16.12 13.61 12.08
CA GLU A 192 -17.59 13.68 12.13
C GLU A 192 -18.22 13.63 10.74
N ASN A 193 -17.54 14.25 9.77
CA ASN A 193 -17.99 14.32 8.38
C ASN A 193 -17.29 13.28 7.46
N CYS A 194 -16.63 12.27 8.03
CA CYS A 194 -16.12 11.16 7.23
C CYS A 194 -17.28 10.31 6.70
N LEU A 195 -17.11 9.77 5.51
CA LEU A 195 -18.14 9.01 4.80
C LEU A 195 -18.75 7.89 5.64
N PRO A 196 -17.98 7.09 6.40
CA PRO A 196 -18.58 6.06 7.25
C PRO A 196 -19.52 6.63 8.31
N ASN A 197 -19.18 7.77 8.96
CA ASN A 197 -20.05 8.41 9.95
C ASN A 197 -21.37 8.91 9.33
N ILE A 198 -21.28 9.52 8.15
CA ILE A 198 -22.47 9.99 7.41
C ILE A 198 -23.38 8.81 7.05
N LEU A 199 -22.80 7.75 6.48
CA LEU A 199 -23.56 6.58 6.08
C LEU A 199 -24.14 5.80 7.26
N LYS A 200 -23.40 5.74 8.37
CA LYS A 200 -23.88 5.16 9.62
C LYS A 200 -25.11 5.92 10.15
N ALA A 201 -25.08 7.24 10.12
CA ALA A 201 -26.23 8.07 10.48
C ALA A 201 -27.46 7.84 9.57
N GLU A 202 -27.23 7.44 8.31
CA GLU A 202 -28.25 7.02 7.37
C GLU A 202 -28.71 5.56 7.54
N GLY A 203 -28.16 4.82 8.52
CA GLY A 203 -28.53 3.44 8.84
C GLY A 203 -27.78 2.37 8.05
N TYR A 204 -26.62 2.67 7.49
CA TYR A 204 -25.73 1.66 6.92
C TYR A 204 -24.94 0.97 8.05
N HIS A 205 -24.77 -0.35 7.91
CA HIS A 205 -23.70 -1.05 8.63
C HIS A 205 -22.37 -0.77 7.92
N THR A 206 -21.37 -0.30 8.66
CA THR A 206 -20.11 0.19 8.08
C THR A 206 -18.97 -0.73 8.42
N VAL A 207 -18.33 -1.30 7.40
CA VAL A 207 -17.24 -2.28 7.52
C VAL A 207 -15.99 -1.75 6.85
N ALA A 208 -14.84 -1.88 7.51
CA ALA A 208 -13.53 -1.66 6.91
C ALA A 208 -12.70 -2.94 6.88
N MET A 209 -12.08 -3.24 5.75
CA MET A 209 -11.23 -4.40 5.56
C MET A 209 -9.88 -4.04 4.97
N HIS A 210 -8.81 -4.62 5.54
CA HIS A 210 -7.44 -4.54 5.03
C HIS A 210 -6.66 -5.80 5.44
N GLY A 211 -5.95 -6.40 4.49
CA GLY A 211 -5.19 -7.64 4.71
C GLY A 211 -3.99 -7.52 5.66
N ALA A 212 -3.49 -6.31 5.89
CA ALA A 212 -2.37 -6.06 6.80
C ALA A 212 -2.83 -5.70 8.22
N THR A 213 -1.86 -5.34 9.07
CA THR A 213 -2.11 -4.97 10.46
C THR A 213 -2.86 -3.63 10.58
N GLY A 214 -3.87 -3.61 11.47
CA GLY A 214 -4.56 -2.37 11.83
C GLY A 214 -3.71 -1.40 12.67
N ALA A 215 -2.53 -1.83 13.13
CA ALA A 215 -1.60 -0.96 13.84
C ALA A 215 -0.90 0.04 12.90
N MET A 216 -0.70 -0.32 11.63
CA MET A 216 -0.09 0.58 10.65
C MET A 216 -0.98 1.79 10.40
N TYR A 217 -0.39 2.99 10.37
CA TYR A 217 -1.11 4.27 10.30
C TYR A 217 -2.19 4.43 11.37
N ASP A 218 -2.06 3.74 12.50
CA ASP A 218 -3.00 3.82 13.62
C ASP A 218 -4.46 3.51 13.26
N ARG A 219 -4.73 2.73 12.18
CA ARG A 219 -6.07 2.44 11.64
C ARG A 219 -7.03 1.92 12.70
N LYS A 220 -6.58 0.99 13.56
CA LYS A 220 -7.39 0.45 14.66
C LYS A 220 -7.90 1.50 15.64
N TYR A 221 -7.27 2.69 15.69
CA TYR A 221 -7.67 3.78 16.59
C TYR A 221 -8.54 4.84 15.89
N TRP A 222 -8.27 5.16 14.62
CA TRP A 222 -9.01 6.22 13.96
C TRP A 222 -10.19 5.73 13.09
N TYR A 223 -10.19 4.50 12.58
CA TYR A 223 -11.32 3.96 11.84
C TYR A 223 -12.62 3.97 12.65
N PRO A 224 -12.65 3.59 13.95
CA PRO A 224 -13.85 3.74 14.78
C PRO A 224 -14.32 5.19 14.89
N LYS A 225 -13.39 6.16 14.98
CA LYS A 225 -13.72 7.59 15.01
C LYS A 225 -14.31 8.07 13.68
N ALA A 226 -13.84 7.51 12.56
CA ALA A 226 -14.39 7.79 11.24
C ALA A 226 -15.79 7.19 11.02
N GLY A 227 -16.24 6.28 11.91
CA GLY A 227 -17.60 5.73 11.89
C GLY A 227 -17.74 4.27 11.48
N PHE A 228 -16.66 3.51 11.39
CA PHE A 228 -16.74 2.08 11.10
C PHE A 228 -17.26 1.31 12.32
N ASP A 229 -18.27 0.43 12.08
CA ASP A 229 -18.83 -0.48 13.08
C ASP A 229 -17.97 -1.73 13.24
N GLN A 230 -17.41 -2.22 12.13
CA GLN A 230 -16.63 -3.45 12.09
C GLN A 230 -15.31 -3.24 11.37
N LEU A 231 -14.24 -3.81 11.95
CA LEU A 231 -12.89 -3.75 11.40
C LEU A 231 -12.38 -5.17 11.13
N ILE A 232 -11.96 -5.43 9.90
CA ILE A 232 -11.38 -6.71 9.47
C ILE A 232 -9.92 -6.46 9.10
N PHE A 233 -9.02 -6.74 10.02
CA PHE A 233 -7.57 -6.67 9.83
C PHE A 233 -6.95 -8.06 9.97
N ARG A 234 -5.69 -8.20 9.63
CA ARG A 234 -4.93 -9.44 9.79
C ARG A 234 -5.11 -10.07 11.17
N GLU A 235 -5.17 -9.25 12.22
CA GLU A 235 -5.30 -9.70 13.61
C GLU A 235 -6.65 -10.38 13.91
N SER A 236 -7.67 -10.07 13.13
CA SER A 236 -9.00 -10.67 13.25
C SER A 236 -9.20 -11.91 12.37
N LEU A 237 -8.17 -12.33 11.63
CA LEU A 237 -8.20 -13.40 10.64
C LEU A 237 -7.13 -14.48 10.91
N PRO A 238 -7.07 -15.07 12.13
CA PRO A 238 -5.97 -15.94 12.53
C PRO A 238 -5.88 -17.24 11.72
N ASP A 239 -7.00 -17.68 11.13
CA ASP A 239 -7.10 -18.98 10.46
C ASP A 239 -6.70 -18.94 8.97
N LEU A 240 -6.44 -17.77 8.41
CA LEU A 240 -5.97 -17.65 7.04
C LEU A 240 -4.52 -18.12 6.93
N LYS A 241 -4.29 -19.12 6.04
CA LYS A 241 -2.98 -19.78 5.87
C LYS A 241 -2.09 -19.08 4.84
N SER A 242 -2.68 -18.40 3.88
CA SER A 242 -1.92 -17.73 2.83
C SER A 242 -1.39 -16.37 3.29
N ARG A 243 -0.19 -16.02 2.83
CA ARG A 243 0.43 -14.72 3.12
C ARG A 243 0.83 -14.05 1.81
N CYS A 244 0.64 -12.75 1.76
CA CYS A 244 1.11 -11.90 0.69
C CYS A 244 2.62 -11.65 0.83
N TYR A 245 3.33 -11.62 -0.29
CA TYR A 245 4.78 -11.38 -0.35
C TYR A 245 5.11 -9.92 -0.61
N SER A 246 4.29 -9.20 -1.40
CA SER A 246 4.48 -7.78 -1.67
C SER A 246 4.43 -6.95 -0.38
N PHE A 247 3.55 -7.33 0.56
CA PHE A 247 3.49 -6.72 1.88
C PHE A 247 3.02 -7.74 2.95
N PRO A 248 3.52 -7.67 4.20
CA PRO A 248 3.16 -8.62 5.27
C PRO A 248 1.67 -8.57 5.63
N GLY A 249 0.90 -9.51 5.12
CA GLY A 249 -0.54 -9.59 5.35
C GLY A 249 -1.18 -10.78 4.65
N PHE A 250 -2.51 -10.74 4.50
CA PHE A 250 -3.27 -11.68 3.70
C PHE A 250 -3.58 -11.11 2.33
N CYS A 251 -3.47 -11.92 1.30
CA CYS A 251 -3.69 -11.48 -0.07
C CYS A 251 -5.16 -11.14 -0.33
N ASP A 252 -5.40 -10.14 -1.17
CA ASP A 252 -6.74 -9.59 -1.46
C ASP A 252 -7.76 -10.64 -1.88
N ARG A 253 -7.36 -11.62 -2.70
CA ARG A 253 -8.26 -12.69 -3.14
C ARG A 253 -8.76 -13.56 -1.98
N ASP A 254 -7.93 -13.79 -0.96
CA ASP A 254 -8.29 -14.66 0.17
C ASP A 254 -9.28 -13.97 1.11
N LEU A 255 -9.40 -12.65 0.98
CA LEU A 255 -10.33 -11.82 1.75
C LEU A 255 -11.72 -11.70 1.12
N GLN A 256 -11.91 -12.07 -0.15
CA GLN A 256 -13.18 -11.88 -0.87
C GLN A 256 -14.36 -12.61 -0.23
N GLY A 257 -14.10 -13.76 0.41
CA GLY A 257 -15.14 -14.49 1.16
C GLY A 257 -15.75 -13.66 2.30
N HIS A 258 -14.99 -12.80 2.95
CA HIS A 258 -15.48 -11.91 4.00
C HIS A 258 -16.41 -10.83 3.45
N ILE A 259 -16.12 -10.31 2.24
CA ILE A 259 -17.02 -9.36 1.56
C ILE A 259 -18.38 -10.01 1.35
N ILE A 260 -18.40 -11.21 0.76
CA ILE A 260 -19.64 -11.95 0.49
C ILE A 260 -20.42 -12.19 1.78
N GLN A 261 -19.75 -12.61 2.86
CA GLN A 261 -20.38 -12.85 4.15
C GLN A 261 -21.05 -11.59 4.73
N GLU A 262 -20.39 -10.44 4.67
CA GLU A 262 -20.94 -9.20 5.20
C GLU A 262 -22.12 -8.69 4.36
N PHE A 263 -22.07 -8.86 3.02
CA PHE A 263 -23.19 -8.52 2.14
C PHE A 263 -24.39 -9.45 2.30
N HIS A 264 -24.15 -10.70 2.67
CA HIS A 264 -25.22 -11.65 3.03
C HIS A 264 -25.93 -11.25 4.34
N LYS A 265 -25.16 -10.81 5.34
CA LYS A 265 -25.66 -10.42 6.67
C LYS A 265 -26.45 -9.12 6.66
N HIS A 266 -26.02 -8.14 5.86
CA HIS A 266 -26.49 -6.76 5.95
C HIS A 266 -27.15 -6.28 4.65
N LYS A 267 -28.45 -5.94 4.71
CA LYS A 267 -29.20 -5.42 3.56
C LYS A 267 -28.84 -3.99 3.18
N LYS A 268 -28.33 -3.21 4.13
CA LYS A 268 -27.86 -1.84 3.93
C LYS A 268 -26.46 -1.72 4.50
N ILE A 269 -25.46 -1.69 3.61
CA ILE A 269 -24.04 -1.82 3.98
C ILE A 269 -23.17 -0.85 3.19
N PHE A 270 -22.22 -0.25 3.88
CA PHE A 270 -21.04 0.41 3.32
C PHE A 270 -19.80 -0.42 3.64
N PHE A 271 -19.15 -0.93 2.62
CA PHE A 271 -17.94 -1.73 2.73
C PHE A 271 -16.75 -0.97 2.16
N TYR A 272 -15.78 -0.66 2.99
CA TYR A 272 -14.51 -0.08 2.61
C TYR A 272 -13.44 -1.18 2.54
N TRP A 273 -12.75 -1.25 1.43
CA TRP A 273 -11.67 -2.21 1.21
C TRP A 273 -10.40 -1.48 0.76
N LEU A 274 -9.34 -1.54 1.58
CA LEU A 274 -8.00 -1.15 1.21
C LEU A 274 -7.25 -2.41 0.74
N SER A 275 -6.86 -2.45 -0.55
CA SER A 275 -6.15 -3.59 -1.12
C SER A 275 -4.69 -3.64 -0.65
N LEU A 276 -3.98 -4.73 -0.95
CA LEU A 276 -2.63 -4.99 -0.44
C LEU A 276 -1.66 -5.53 -1.48
N ASN A 277 -2.11 -6.40 -2.40
CA ASN A 277 -1.22 -7.18 -3.28
C ASN A 277 -0.34 -6.33 -4.20
N THR A 278 -0.78 -5.14 -4.52
CA THR A 278 -0.13 -4.21 -5.46
C THR A 278 0.80 -3.21 -4.77
N HIS A 279 1.18 -3.50 -3.51
CA HIS A 279 2.14 -2.69 -2.75
C HIS A 279 3.57 -2.80 -3.33
N VAL A 280 4.34 -1.73 -3.15
CA VAL A 280 5.75 -1.65 -3.57
C VAL A 280 6.55 -2.83 -3.04
N ASN A 281 7.48 -3.26 -3.82
CA ASN A 281 8.26 -4.44 -4.10
C ASN A 281 7.59 -5.32 -5.17
N TYR A 282 6.29 -5.16 -5.43
CA TYR A 282 5.57 -5.81 -6.53
C TYR A 282 6.01 -7.27 -6.74
N ASP A 283 5.91 -8.09 -5.66
CA ASP A 283 6.44 -9.44 -5.65
C ASP A 283 5.56 -10.39 -6.47
N LEU A 284 6.08 -10.86 -7.59
CA LEU A 284 5.34 -11.76 -8.49
C LEU A 284 5.03 -13.13 -7.89
N ARG A 285 5.59 -13.48 -6.71
CA ARG A 285 5.18 -14.68 -5.98
C ARG A 285 3.71 -14.60 -5.55
N ASP A 286 3.13 -13.42 -5.47
CA ASP A 286 1.71 -13.23 -5.21
C ASP A 286 0.81 -13.68 -6.37
N LEU A 287 1.38 -13.91 -7.56
CA LEU A 287 0.69 -14.46 -8.73
C LEU A 287 0.60 -15.99 -8.74
N ARG A 288 1.48 -16.69 -8.04
CA ARG A 288 1.70 -18.14 -8.19
C ARG A 288 0.53 -19.04 -7.83
N ASP A 289 -0.35 -18.58 -6.92
CA ASP A 289 -1.50 -19.39 -6.50
C ASP A 289 -2.70 -19.27 -7.46
N LEU A 290 -2.53 -18.52 -8.53
CA LEU A 290 -3.51 -18.42 -9.61
C LEU A 290 -3.18 -19.46 -10.68
N ARG A 291 -3.29 -20.76 -10.33
CA ARG A 291 -3.04 -21.88 -11.25
C ARG A 291 -3.86 -21.80 -12.52
N ASP A 292 -5.03 -21.16 -12.46
CA ASP A 292 -5.95 -20.98 -13.58
C ASP A 292 -5.73 -19.68 -14.36
N LEU A 293 -4.95 -18.73 -13.80
CA LEU A 293 -4.46 -17.55 -14.49
C LEU A 293 -3.05 -17.84 -14.95
N ARG A 294 -2.88 -17.96 -16.24
CA ARG A 294 -1.54 -18.04 -16.85
C ARG A 294 -0.74 -16.83 -16.42
N ASP A 295 0.55 -17.03 -16.10
CA ASP A 295 1.51 -15.95 -15.80
C ASP A 295 1.55 -14.86 -16.89
N ASP A 296 1.03 -15.16 -18.07
CA ASP A 296 1.00 -14.32 -19.27
C ASP A 296 -0.31 -13.55 -19.45
N TYR A 297 -1.22 -13.53 -18.49
CA TYR A 297 -2.52 -12.86 -18.68
C TYR A 297 -2.38 -11.35 -18.96
N PHE A 298 -1.31 -10.73 -18.45
CA PHE A 298 -0.87 -9.39 -18.82
C PHE A 298 0.52 -9.45 -19.47
N ASP A 299 0.57 -9.25 -20.78
CA ASP A 299 1.82 -9.26 -21.54
C ASP A 299 2.45 -7.86 -21.59
N CYS A 300 3.46 -7.65 -20.78
CA CYS A 300 4.23 -6.41 -20.76
C CYS A 300 4.89 -6.06 -22.10
N LYS A 301 5.35 -7.07 -22.86
CA LYS A 301 6.00 -6.87 -24.16
C LYS A 301 5.05 -6.25 -25.18
N LYS A 302 3.77 -6.59 -25.12
CA LYS A 302 2.72 -5.98 -25.96
C LYS A 302 2.73 -4.45 -25.90
N TYR A 303 3.14 -3.90 -24.76
CA TYR A 303 3.17 -2.46 -24.49
C TYR A 303 4.57 -1.86 -24.52
N GLY A 304 5.59 -2.65 -24.90
CA GLY A 304 6.98 -2.21 -24.91
C GLY A 304 7.60 -2.06 -23.51
N LEU A 305 6.99 -2.67 -22.50
CA LEU A 305 7.50 -2.64 -21.13
C LEU A 305 8.50 -3.77 -20.89
N ASP A 306 9.56 -3.47 -20.15
CA ASP A 306 10.53 -4.48 -19.72
C ASP A 306 9.91 -5.36 -18.61
N GLN A 307 9.96 -6.68 -18.84
CA GLN A 307 9.37 -7.67 -17.93
C GLN A 307 10.06 -7.76 -16.57
N SER A 308 11.32 -7.33 -16.48
CA SER A 308 12.10 -7.35 -15.24
C SER A 308 11.92 -6.10 -14.38
N MET A 309 11.21 -5.09 -14.88
CA MET A 309 11.06 -3.79 -14.24
C MET A 309 9.80 -3.69 -13.39
N SER A 310 9.85 -2.81 -12.39
CA SER A 310 8.78 -2.61 -11.39
C SER A 310 7.45 -2.21 -12.01
N ALA A 311 7.43 -1.45 -13.12
CA ALA A 311 6.19 -1.12 -13.81
C ALA A 311 5.44 -2.36 -14.31
N CYS A 312 6.16 -3.29 -14.95
CA CYS A 312 5.56 -4.54 -15.42
C CYS A 312 5.04 -5.38 -14.24
N HIS A 313 5.82 -5.49 -13.16
CA HIS A 313 5.43 -6.23 -11.97
C HIS A 313 4.17 -5.65 -11.33
N ASN A 314 4.12 -4.31 -11.14
CA ASN A 314 2.92 -3.64 -10.65
C ASN A 314 1.71 -3.94 -11.53
N LEU A 315 1.83 -3.78 -12.85
CA LEU A 315 0.72 -3.99 -13.79
C LEU A 315 0.24 -5.44 -13.84
N LYS A 316 1.10 -6.44 -13.69
CA LYS A 316 0.71 -7.84 -13.55
C LYS A 316 -0.12 -8.08 -12.29
N LEU A 317 0.29 -7.50 -11.16
CA LEU A 317 -0.45 -7.58 -9.91
C LEU A 317 -1.78 -6.81 -9.98
N GLN A 318 -1.80 -5.64 -10.63
CA GLN A 318 -3.04 -4.89 -10.89
C GLN A 318 -4.01 -5.70 -11.76
N ASN A 319 -3.51 -6.34 -12.83
CA ASN A 319 -4.32 -7.19 -13.68
C ASN A 319 -4.94 -8.36 -12.90
N GLN A 320 -4.18 -8.99 -12.00
CA GLN A 320 -4.67 -10.02 -11.10
C GLN A 320 -5.79 -9.49 -10.19
N PHE A 321 -5.57 -8.32 -9.59
CA PHE A 321 -6.57 -7.68 -8.72
C PHE A 321 -7.89 -7.48 -9.47
N PHE A 322 -7.87 -6.88 -10.67
CA PHE A 322 -9.07 -6.63 -11.46
C PHE A 322 -9.72 -7.90 -11.99
N TYR A 323 -8.92 -8.93 -12.30
CA TYR A 323 -9.47 -10.24 -12.65
C TYR A 323 -10.24 -10.85 -11.47
N ASN A 324 -9.63 -10.90 -10.30
CA ASN A 324 -10.27 -11.44 -9.09
C ASN A 324 -11.54 -10.63 -8.74
N LEU A 325 -11.49 -9.33 -8.87
CA LEU A 325 -12.66 -8.47 -8.69
C LEU A 325 -13.76 -8.79 -9.71
N SER A 326 -13.39 -9.06 -10.97
CA SER A 326 -14.36 -9.45 -12.02
C SER A 326 -15.09 -10.75 -11.70
N GLN A 327 -14.47 -11.66 -10.94
CA GLN A 327 -15.13 -12.87 -10.46
C GLN A 327 -16.00 -12.57 -9.23
N LEU A 328 -15.51 -11.76 -8.31
CA LEU A 328 -16.24 -11.35 -7.10
C LEU A 328 -17.59 -10.68 -7.45
N VAL A 329 -17.59 -9.76 -8.40
CA VAL A 329 -18.81 -9.01 -8.79
C VAL A 329 -19.90 -9.86 -9.45
N LYS A 330 -19.59 -11.09 -9.85
CA LYS A 330 -20.58 -12.09 -10.33
C LYS A 330 -21.36 -12.74 -9.19
N ASN A 331 -20.94 -12.54 -7.94
CA ASN A 331 -21.63 -13.16 -6.81
C ASN A 331 -23.00 -12.52 -6.60
N PRO A 332 -24.09 -13.32 -6.48
CA PRO A 332 -25.46 -12.82 -6.32
C PRO A 332 -25.65 -11.89 -5.11
N GLU A 333 -24.87 -12.08 -4.04
CA GLU A 333 -24.94 -11.23 -2.83
C GLU A 333 -24.55 -9.76 -3.12
N LEU A 334 -23.79 -9.53 -4.20
CA LEU A 334 -23.35 -8.18 -4.58
C LEU A 334 -24.32 -7.49 -5.56
N LYS A 335 -25.42 -8.13 -5.96
CA LYS A 335 -26.42 -7.46 -6.79
C LYS A 335 -26.97 -6.22 -6.10
N GLY A 336 -27.17 -5.18 -6.88
CA GLY A 336 -27.65 -3.90 -6.34
C GLY A 336 -26.57 -3.05 -5.67
N THR A 337 -25.30 -3.36 -5.90
CA THR A 337 -24.18 -2.67 -5.27
C THR A 337 -23.61 -1.57 -6.16
N TYR A 338 -23.44 -0.38 -5.61
CA TYR A 338 -22.63 0.67 -6.18
C TYR A 338 -21.17 0.49 -5.78
N VAL A 339 -20.27 0.42 -6.74
CA VAL A 339 -18.84 0.17 -6.54
C VAL A 339 -18.06 1.39 -7.01
N VAL A 340 -17.20 1.89 -6.15
CA VAL A 340 -16.20 2.92 -6.47
C VAL A 340 -14.82 2.35 -6.19
N ILE A 341 -13.92 2.46 -7.16
CA ILE A 341 -12.52 2.03 -7.04
C ILE A 341 -11.64 3.22 -7.37
N VAL A 342 -10.61 3.43 -6.58
CA VAL A 342 -9.65 4.53 -6.77
C VAL A 342 -8.27 4.12 -6.28
N GLY A 343 -7.22 4.55 -6.99
CA GLY A 343 -5.85 4.41 -6.50
C GLY A 343 -5.59 5.31 -5.29
N ASP A 344 -4.81 4.83 -4.34
CA ASP A 344 -4.37 5.64 -3.20
C ASP A 344 -3.33 6.68 -3.60
N HIS A 345 -2.30 6.26 -4.30
CA HIS A 345 -1.22 7.06 -4.89
C HIS A 345 -0.69 6.43 -6.18
N ALA A 346 0.11 7.18 -6.94
CA ALA A 346 0.85 6.62 -8.07
C ALA A 346 1.86 5.57 -7.56
N PRO A 347 2.14 4.51 -8.35
CA PRO A 347 3.04 3.45 -7.90
C PRO A 347 4.44 4.01 -7.62
N PRO A 348 5.01 3.77 -6.41
CA PRO A 348 6.39 4.12 -6.11
C PRO A 348 7.33 3.21 -6.89
N ILE A 349 7.84 3.69 -8.02
CA ILE A 349 8.77 3.00 -8.90
C ILE A 349 10.12 3.71 -8.83
N TYR A 350 11.15 2.95 -8.47
CA TYR A 350 12.51 3.45 -8.25
C TYR A 350 13.47 3.12 -9.40
N ASP A 351 13.01 2.40 -10.42
CA ASP A 351 13.79 2.06 -11.61
C ASP A 351 13.36 2.90 -12.84
N MET A 352 14.01 2.65 -13.98
CA MET A 352 13.79 3.38 -15.23
C MET A 352 12.34 3.30 -15.76
N SER A 353 11.56 2.35 -15.30
CA SER A 353 10.17 2.16 -15.74
C SER A 353 9.18 3.15 -15.08
N ARG A 354 9.63 3.99 -14.14
CA ARG A 354 8.85 5.11 -13.59
C ARG A 354 8.27 6.01 -14.69
N LYS A 355 9.00 6.17 -15.81
CA LYS A 355 8.57 6.97 -16.96
C LYS A 355 7.27 6.49 -17.61
N ASP A 356 6.85 5.24 -17.37
CA ASP A 356 5.66 4.64 -17.98
C ASP A 356 4.35 5.03 -17.27
N PHE A 357 4.47 5.70 -16.13
CA PHE A 357 3.35 6.25 -15.38
C PHE A 357 3.33 7.79 -15.41
N GLU A 358 2.11 8.35 -15.26
CA GLU A 358 1.92 9.76 -14.97
C GLU A 358 2.27 10.05 -13.51
N GLU A 359 3.01 11.13 -13.28
CA GLU A 359 3.37 11.52 -11.93
C GLU A 359 2.15 12.00 -11.15
N ASN A 360 2.03 11.54 -9.89
CA ASN A 360 1.01 12.02 -8.96
C ASN A 360 -0.43 11.90 -9.49
N LYS A 361 -0.71 10.92 -10.36
CA LYS A 361 -2.05 10.65 -10.85
C LYS A 361 -2.47 9.22 -10.58
N VAL A 362 -3.73 9.07 -10.18
CA VAL A 362 -4.38 7.77 -9.95
C VAL A 362 -5.63 7.64 -10.80
N GLU A 363 -5.95 6.41 -11.15
CA GLU A 363 -7.21 6.07 -11.82
C GLU A 363 -8.34 5.96 -10.81
N SER A 364 -9.54 6.21 -11.28
CA SER A 364 -10.77 5.94 -10.53
C SER A 364 -11.93 5.61 -11.44
N ILE A 365 -12.77 4.67 -10.99
CA ILE A 365 -13.96 4.21 -11.72
C ILE A 365 -15.13 4.05 -10.77
N GLY A 366 -16.33 4.20 -11.31
CA GLY A 366 -17.57 3.88 -10.63
C GLY A 366 -18.51 3.10 -11.52
N PHE A 367 -19.12 2.04 -10.97
CA PHE A 367 -20.07 1.21 -11.67
C PHE A 367 -21.13 0.64 -10.71
N TYR A 368 -22.23 0.14 -11.29
CA TYR A 368 -23.31 -0.51 -10.56
C TYR A 368 -23.44 -1.96 -11.00
N ILE A 369 -23.65 -2.87 -10.04
CA ILE A 369 -23.89 -4.29 -10.27
C ILE A 369 -25.41 -4.50 -10.30
N LYS A 370 -25.94 -4.90 -11.47
CA LYS A 370 -27.39 -5.09 -11.72
C LYS A 370 -27.98 -6.30 -11.01
#